data_fd7ddb37d2651b097fe8c291373ecd05
#
_entry.id   fd7ddb37d2651b097fe8c291373ecd05
#
_cell.length_a   1.000
_cell.length_b   1.000
_cell.length_c   1.000
_cell.angle_alpha   90.00
_cell.angle_beta   90.00
_cell.angle_gamma   90.00
#
_symmetry.space_group_name_H-M   'P 1'
#
loop_
_entity.id
_entity.type
_entity.pdbx_description
1 polymer ?
#
loop_
_entity_poly.entity_id
_entity_poly.type
_entity_poly.pdbx_seq_one_letter_code
_entity_poly.pdbx_strand_id
1 'polypeptide(L)'
;MIAQCLGAICGVGLVKAFMKHYYNGQGGGANSVAPGYSKGTALGAEIIGTFVLVYTVFSATDPKRSARDSHVPVLAPLPIGFAVFMVHLATIPITGTGINPARSFGAAVIYNNKKAWDDHVSDNEVPLFLQFYIFI
;
A
#
# COMPACT_ATOMS: atom_id res chain seq x y z
N MET A 1 -1.60 -10.90 9.43
CA MET A 1 -1.83 -9.48 9.77
C MET A 1 -0.85 -8.96 10.82
N ILE A 2 -0.84 -9.44 12.05
CA ILE A 2 0.08 -8.95 13.11
C ILE A 2 1.55 -9.03 12.66
N ALA A 3 1.98 -10.17 12.14
CA ALA A 3 3.34 -10.34 11.63
C ALA A 3 3.70 -9.38 10.48
N GLN A 4 2.76 -9.06 9.61
CA GLN A 4 2.95 -8.08 8.53
C GLN A 4 3.12 -6.67 9.08
N CYS A 5 2.33 -6.26 10.07
CA CYS A 5 2.47 -4.95 10.72
C CYS A 5 3.81 -4.84 11.45
N LEU A 6 4.19 -5.86 12.24
CA LEU A 6 5.48 -5.89 12.92
C LEU A 6 6.65 -5.87 11.94
N GLY A 7 6.58 -6.66 10.86
CA GLY A 7 7.57 -6.66 9.80
C GLY A 7 7.71 -5.31 9.11
N ALA A 8 6.58 -4.64 8.83
CA ALA A 8 6.57 -3.30 8.25
C ALA A 8 7.21 -2.26 9.18
N ILE A 9 6.88 -2.28 10.48
CA ILE A 9 7.48 -1.40 11.48
C ILE A 9 8.99 -1.62 11.56
N CYS A 10 9.44 -2.88 11.66
CA CYS A 10 10.85 -3.21 11.69
C CYS A 10 11.58 -2.78 10.41
N GLY A 11 11.01 -3.06 9.23
CA GLY A 11 11.60 -2.70 7.94
C GLY A 11 11.75 -1.19 7.78
N VAL A 12 10.70 -0.42 8.07
CA VAL A 12 10.76 1.05 8.01
C VAL A 12 11.71 1.62 9.06
N GLY A 13 11.76 1.01 10.26
CA GLY A 13 12.72 1.37 11.29
C GLY A 13 14.18 1.21 10.85
N LEU A 14 14.49 0.13 10.15
CA LEU A 14 15.83 -0.10 9.57
C LEU A 14 16.16 0.94 8.49
N VAL A 15 15.22 1.24 7.57
CA VAL A 15 15.43 2.29 6.56
C VAL A 15 15.72 3.63 7.22
N LYS A 16 14.95 4.00 8.25
CA LYS A 16 15.19 5.24 9.02
C LYS A 16 16.55 5.25 9.71
N ALA A 17 17.00 4.10 10.23
CA ALA A 17 18.30 4.00 10.88
C ALA A 17 19.47 4.19 9.89
N PHE A 18 19.39 3.57 8.71
CA PHE A 18 20.46 3.64 7.72
C PHE A 18 20.45 4.94 6.88
N MET A 19 19.27 5.49 6.62
CA MET A 19 19.08 6.61 5.66
C MET A 19 18.32 7.79 6.27
N LYS A 20 18.60 8.13 7.52
CA LYS A 20 17.83 9.10 8.33
C LYS A 20 17.57 10.44 7.60
N HIS A 21 18.59 11.01 6.99
CA HIS A 21 18.46 12.31 6.30
C HIS A 21 17.49 12.21 5.10
N TYR A 22 17.73 11.22 4.26
CA TYR A 22 16.90 10.98 3.07
C TYR A 22 15.47 10.57 3.45
N TYR A 23 15.32 9.69 4.45
CA TYR A 23 14.05 9.24 4.98
C TYR A 23 13.16 10.42 5.42
N ASN A 24 13.70 11.35 6.20
CA ASN A 24 12.94 12.50 6.67
C ASN A 24 12.59 13.48 5.53
N GLY A 25 13.48 13.66 4.56
CA GLY A 25 13.25 14.51 3.40
C GLY A 25 12.14 14.00 2.46
N GLN A 26 11.93 12.69 2.43
CA GLN A 26 10.90 12.03 1.60
C GLN A 26 9.60 11.72 2.36
N GLY A 27 9.35 12.37 3.50
CA GLY A 27 8.11 12.15 4.27
C GLY A 27 7.98 10.78 4.91
N GLY A 28 9.11 10.09 5.16
CA GLY A 28 9.14 8.78 5.81
C GLY A 28 8.47 7.64 5.04
N GLY A 29 8.10 7.85 3.78
CA GLY A 29 7.31 6.91 3.00
C GLY A 29 5.87 6.73 3.50
N ALA A 30 5.41 7.63 4.38
CA ALA A 30 4.04 7.63 4.87
C ALA A 30 3.06 8.09 3.77
N ASN A 31 1.90 7.46 3.72
CA ASN A 31 0.84 7.88 2.80
C ASN A 31 0.18 9.16 3.32
N SER A 32 -0.13 10.06 2.41
CA SER A 32 -0.91 11.27 2.70
C SER A 32 -1.65 11.72 1.44
N VAL A 33 -2.80 12.35 1.62
CA VAL A 33 -3.56 12.90 0.50
C VAL A 33 -2.83 14.11 -0.06
N ALA A 34 -2.55 14.09 -1.36
CA ALA A 34 -1.87 15.19 -2.03
C ALA A 34 -2.79 16.42 -2.14
N PRO A 35 -2.22 17.66 -2.12
CA PRO A 35 -3.00 18.88 -2.29
C PRO A 35 -3.86 18.84 -3.56
N GLY A 36 -5.11 19.24 -3.44
CA GLY A 36 -6.06 19.25 -4.56
C GLY A 36 -6.92 17.98 -4.70
N TYR A 37 -6.64 16.95 -3.93
CA TYR A 37 -7.49 15.74 -3.91
C TYR A 37 -8.33 15.67 -2.64
N SER A 38 -9.56 15.15 -2.78
CA SER A 38 -10.42 14.86 -1.63
C SER A 38 -10.07 13.53 -0.98
N LYS A 39 -10.41 13.35 0.31
CA LYS A 39 -10.27 12.05 1.00
C LYS A 39 -11.04 10.92 0.29
N GLY A 40 -12.23 11.23 -0.25
CA GLY A 40 -13.01 10.26 -1.03
C GLY A 40 -12.31 9.83 -2.32
N THR A 41 -11.66 10.77 -3.03
CA THR A 41 -10.85 10.45 -4.20
C THR A 41 -9.65 9.58 -3.85
N ALA A 42 -8.96 9.92 -2.76
CA ALA A 42 -7.83 9.15 -2.25
C ALA A 42 -8.24 7.71 -1.89
N LEU A 43 -9.34 7.56 -1.15
CA LEU A 43 -9.91 6.26 -0.79
C LEU A 43 -10.30 5.45 -2.04
N GLY A 44 -10.97 6.07 -3.00
CA GLY A 44 -11.34 5.42 -4.25
C GLY A 44 -10.12 4.93 -5.05
N ALA A 45 -9.08 5.75 -5.14
CA ALA A 45 -7.83 5.39 -5.82
C ALA A 45 -7.16 4.17 -5.16
N GLU A 46 -7.09 4.14 -3.83
CA GLU A 46 -6.52 3.03 -3.08
C GLU A 46 -7.36 1.75 -3.21
N ILE A 47 -8.69 1.83 -3.13
CA ILE A 47 -9.58 0.67 -3.33
C ILE A 47 -9.38 0.07 -4.72
N ILE A 48 -9.42 0.90 -5.77
CA ILE A 48 -9.24 0.44 -7.15
C ILE A 48 -7.83 -0.16 -7.34
N GLY A 49 -6.80 0.50 -6.83
CA GLY A 49 -5.42 0.02 -6.90
C GLY A 49 -5.24 -1.33 -6.20
N THR A 50 -5.77 -1.47 -5.00
CA THR A 50 -5.75 -2.74 -4.24
C THR A 50 -6.55 -3.82 -4.97
N PHE A 51 -7.72 -3.50 -5.50
CA PHE A 51 -8.52 -4.44 -6.28
C PHE A 51 -7.75 -4.97 -7.50
N VAL A 52 -7.12 -4.11 -8.27
CA VAL A 52 -6.31 -4.51 -9.44
C VAL A 52 -5.18 -5.45 -9.02
N LEU A 53 -4.47 -5.13 -7.94
CA LEU A 53 -3.40 -5.98 -7.42
C LEU A 53 -3.92 -7.35 -6.98
N VAL A 54 -4.93 -7.38 -6.12
CA VAL A 54 -5.49 -8.63 -5.55
C VAL A 54 -6.10 -9.49 -6.66
N TYR A 55 -6.86 -8.89 -7.58
CA TYR A 55 -7.40 -9.60 -8.74
C TYR A 55 -6.30 -10.25 -9.59
N THR A 56 -5.20 -9.51 -9.84
CA THR A 56 -4.07 -10.04 -10.60
C THR A 56 -3.39 -11.18 -9.87
N VAL A 57 -3.19 -11.07 -8.54
CA VAL A 57 -2.62 -12.15 -7.74
C VAL A 57 -3.47 -13.41 -7.84
N PHE A 58 -4.77 -13.32 -7.57
CA PHE A 58 -5.67 -14.48 -7.66
C PHE A 58 -5.73 -15.06 -9.07
N SER A 59 -5.77 -14.21 -10.09
CA SER A 59 -5.80 -14.66 -11.48
C SER A 59 -4.50 -15.35 -11.90
N ALA A 60 -3.35 -14.85 -11.44
CA ALA A 60 -2.04 -15.40 -11.78
C ALA A 60 -1.68 -16.67 -10.98
N THR A 61 -2.30 -16.87 -9.81
CA THR A 61 -2.03 -18.01 -8.91
C THR A 61 -3.16 -19.03 -8.87
N ASP A 62 -4.17 -18.93 -9.75
CA ASP A 62 -5.30 -19.85 -9.79
C ASP A 62 -4.84 -21.30 -10.09
N PRO A 63 -5.09 -22.25 -9.18
CA PRO A 63 -4.70 -23.65 -9.35
C PRO A 63 -5.30 -24.30 -10.61
N LYS A 64 -6.49 -23.87 -11.04
CA LYS A 64 -7.15 -24.41 -12.24
C LYS A 64 -6.43 -24.00 -13.52
N ARG A 65 -5.83 -22.81 -13.55
CA ARG A 65 -4.98 -22.37 -14.66
C ARG A 65 -3.63 -23.07 -14.62
N SER A 66 -3.04 -23.22 -13.46
CA SER A 66 -1.77 -23.95 -13.27
C SER A 66 -1.86 -25.41 -13.69
N ALA A 67 -3.01 -26.06 -13.53
CA ALA A 67 -3.24 -27.43 -13.97
C ALA A 67 -3.37 -27.55 -15.51
N ARG A 68 -3.76 -26.47 -16.20
CA ARG A 68 -3.93 -26.45 -17.65
C ARG A 68 -2.66 -26.04 -18.40
N ASP A 69 -1.88 -25.12 -17.83
CA ASP A 69 -0.64 -24.58 -18.40
C ASP A 69 0.48 -24.58 -17.35
N SER A 70 1.44 -25.50 -17.51
CA SER A 70 2.56 -25.69 -16.56
C SER A 70 3.48 -24.47 -16.41
N HIS A 71 3.38 -23.47 -17.28
CA HIS A 71 4.20 -22.26 -17.25
C HIS A 71 3.62 -21.13 -16.41
N VAL A 72 2.31 -21.16 -16.11
CA VAL A 72 1.62 -20.09 -15.36
C VAL A 72 2.21 -19.82 -13.98
N PRO A 73 2.55 -20.84 -13.15
CA PRO A 73 3.14 -20.60 -11.83
C PRO A 73 4.51 -19.92 -11.90
N VAL A 74 5.31 -20.23 -12.90
CA VAL A 74 6.66 -19.67 -13.09
C VAL A 74 6.58 -18.20 -13.51
N LEU A 75 5.59 -17.84 -14.30
CA LEU A 75 5.40 -16.49 -14.84
C LEU A 75 4.52 -15.60 -13.95
N ALA A 76 3.87 -16.13 -12.92
CA ALA A 76 2.98 -15.38 -12.03
C ALA A 76 3.61 -14.10 -11.44
N PRO A 77 4.88 -14.04 -11.03
CA PRO A 77 5.50 -12.82 -10.52
C PRO A 77 5.50 -11.67 -11.52
N LEU A 78 5.55 -11.95 -12.82
CA LEU A 78 5.62 -10.91 -13.86
C LEU A 78 4.34 -10.06 -13.93
N PRO A 79 3.13 -10.61 -14.12
CA PRO A 79 1.90 -9.81 -14.13
C PRO A 79 1.62 -9.16 -12.76
N ILE A 80 1.98 -9.82 -11.65
CA ILE A 80 1.83 -9.25 -10.31
C ILE A 80 2.72 -8.02 -10.15
N GLY A 81 4.01 -8.12 -10.50
CA GLY A 81 4.93 -6.99 -10.47
C GLY A 81 4.49 -5.85 -11.39
N PHE A 82 3.96 -6.18 -12.57
CA PHE A 82 3.44 -5.18 -13.51
C PHE A 82 2.18 -4.48 -12.97
N ALA A 83 1.27 -5.20 -12.32
CA ALA A 83 0.11 -4.61 -11.64
C ALA A 83 0.54 -3.63 -10.54
N VAL A 84 1.51 -4.01 -9.70
CA VAL A 84 2.09 -3.11 -8.68
C VAL A 84 2.66 -1.85 -9.33
N PHE A 85 3.44 -2.00 -10.38
CA PHE A 85 4.04 -0.88 -11.12
C PHE A 85 2.98 0.08 -11.67
N MET A 86 1.97 -0.45 -12.37
CA MET A 86 0.88 0.36 -12.94
C MET A 86 0.08 1.10 -11.89
N VAL A 87 -0.25 0.42 -10.78
CA VAL A 87 -0.97 1.04 -9.67
C VAL A 87 -0.15 2.16 -9.03
N HIS A 88 1.16 1.97 -8.84
CA HIS A 88 2.05 3.03 -8.33
C HIS A 88 2.07 4.24 -9.26
N LEU A 89 2.21 4.04 -10.57
CA LEU A 89 2.18 5.16 -11.52
C LEU A 89 0.86 5.96 -11.44
N ALA A 90 -0.25 5.28 -11.21
CA ALA A 90 -1.56 5.91 -11.15
C ALA A 90 -1.84 6.63 -9.81
N THR A 91 -1.40 6.06 -8.68
CA THR A 91 -1.85 6.51 -7.35
C THR A 91 -0.79 7.25 -6.52
N ILE A 92 0.51 7.20 -6.90
CA ILE A 92 1.55 8.00 -6.24
C ILE A 92 1.20 9.50 -6.20
N PRO A 93 0.70 10.13 -7.28
CA PRO A 93 0.36 11.55 -7.26
C PRO A 93 -0.82 11.90 -6.34
N ILE A 94 -1.61 10.91 -5.92
CA ILE A 94 -2.84 11.09 -5.13
C ILE A 94 -2.59 10.83 -3.66
N THR A 95 -1.96 9.68 -3.33
CA THR A 95 -1.81 9.18 -1.95
C THR A 95 -0.38 8.78 -1.57
N GLY A 96 0.54 8.76 -2.54
CA GLY A 96 1.84 8.11 -2.38
C GLY A 96 1.76 6.58 -2.46
N THR A 97 0.63 6.02 -2.85
CA THR A 97 0.33 4.58 -3.02
C THR A 97 0.52 3.75 -1.76
N GLY A 98 -0.56 3.44 -1.10
CA GLY A 98 -0.59 2.53 0.05
C GLY A 98 -0.73 1.08 -0.39
N ILE A 99 -1.86 0.75 -0.99
CA ILE A 99 -2.32 -0.58 -1.46
C ILE A 99 -2.01 -1.77 -0.53
N ASN A 100 -1.50 -1.48 0.64
CA ASN A 100 -1.18 -2.44 1.69
C ASN A 100 -1.30 -1.76 3.07
N PRO A 101 -2.34 -2.09 3.85
CA PRO A 101 -2.59 -1.47 5.14
C PRO A 101 -1.45 -1.65 6.14
N ALA A 102 -0.81 -2.82 6.18
CA ALA A 102 0.31 -3.08 7.07
C ALA A 102 1.53 -2.22 6.72
N ARG A 103 1.78 -2.01 5.41
CA ARG A 103 2.83 -1.11 4.92
C ARG A 103 2.55 0.33 5.31
N SER A 104 1.35 0.81 5.10
CA SER A 104 0.96 2.18 5.43
C SER A 104 0.99 2.44 6.94
N PHE A 105 0.52 1.48 7.73
CA PHE A 105 0.59 1.52 9.19
C PHE A 105 2.04 1.58 9.69
N GLY A 106 2.91 0.70 9.23
CA GLY A 106 4.32 0.68 9.62
C GLY A 106 5.04 1.99 9.31
N ALA A 107 4.78 2.57 8.13
CA ALA A 107 5.34 3.86 7.74
C ALA A 107 4.82 5.00 8.63
N ALA A 108 3.52 5.06 8.91
CA ALA A 108 2.92 6.07 9.78
C ALA A 108 3.46 6.01 11.22
N VAL A 109 3.58 4.81 11.80
CA VAL A 109 4.10 4.60 13.16
C VAL A 109 5.54 5.11 13.29
N ILE A 110 6.42 4.75 12.36
CA ILE A 110 7.85 5.13 12.45
C ILE A 110 8.09 6.59 12.07
N TYR A 111 7.35 7.11 11.10
CA TYR A 111 7.44 8.52 10.72
C TYR A 111 6.87 9.43 11.82
N ASN A 112 5.77 9.01 12.43
CA ASN A 112 5.08 9.66 13.56
C ASN A 112 4.91 11.18 13.38
N ASN A 113 4.48 11.59 12.20
CA ASN A 113 4.17 12.99 11.88
C ASN A 113 2.66 13.19 11.88
N LYS A 114 2.17 14.34 12.39
CA LYS A 114 0.74 14.68 12.40
C LYS A 114 0.07 14.42 11.05
N LYS A 115 0.70 14.85 9.97
CA LYS A 115 0.17 14.69 8.61
C LYS A 115 -0.05 13.23 8.19
N ALA A 116 0.77 12.30 8.70
CA ALA A 116 0.58 10.88 8.45
C ALA A 116 -0.63 10.29 9.20
N TRP A 117 -1.11 10.95 10.25
CA TRP A 117 -2.26 10.53 11.04
C TRP A 117 -3.52 11.34 10.72
N ASP A 118 -3.41 12.65 10.50
CA ASP A 118 -4.56 13.53 10.24
C ASP A 118 -5.28 13.18 8.93
N ASP A 119 -4.56 12.70 7.92
CA ASP A 119 -5.15 12.21 6.68
C ASP A 119 -5.74 10.79 6.85
N HIS A 120 -5.36 10.09 7.92
CA HIS A 120 -5.82 8.73 8.24
C HIS A 120 -6.87 8.69 9.35
N VAL A 121 -6.93 9.72 10.19
CA VAL A 121 -7.85 9.81 11.34
C VAL A 121 -8.54 11.18 11.28
N SER A 122 -9.73 11.26 10.72
CA SER A 122 -10.66 12.35 10.98
C SER A 122 -11.40 12.03 12.28
N ASP A 123 -11.75 13.05 13.07
CA ASP A 123 -12.36 12.92 14.40
C ASP A 123 -13.60 12.02 14.51
N ASN A 124 -14.14 11.55 13.39
CA ASN A 124 -15.28 10.64 13.29
C ASN A 124 -15.18 9.56 12.20
N GLU A 125 -14.02 9.35 11.56
CA GLU A 125 -13.88 8.36 10.49
C GLU A 125 -12.75 7.37 10.76
N VAL A 126 -12.98 6.12 10.36
CA VAL A 126 -12.00 5.03 10.43
C VAL A 126 -10.76 5.42 9.62
N PRO A 127 -9.54 5.27 10.17
CA PRO A 127 -8.31 5.57 9.46
C PRO A 127 -8.27 4.96 8.06
N LEU A 128 -7.76 5.70 7.07
CA LEU A 128 -7.72 5.29 5.66
C LEU A 128 -7.18 3.86 5.49
N PHE A 129 -6.15 3.48 6.25
CA PHE A 129 -5.58 2.13 6.20
C PHE A 129 -6.50 1.04 6.80
N LEU A 130 -7.42 1.39 7.73
CA LEU A 130 -8.41 0.45 8.28
C LEU A 130 -9.64 0.33 7.38
N GLN A 131 -9.98 1.36 6.63
CA GLN A 131 -11.09 1.31 5.67
C GLN A 131 -10.85 0.26 4.58
N PHE A 132 -9.59 -0.04 4.24
CA PHE A 132 -9.24 -1.13 3.32
C PHE A 132 -9.62 -2.53 3.82
N TYR A 133 -9.59 -2.76 5.14
CA TYR A 133 -9.93 -4.07 5.72
C TYR A 133 -11.42 -4.37 5.75
N ILE A 134 -12.26 -3.37 5.62
CA ILE A 134 -13.73 -3.53 5.63
C ILE A 134 -14.23 -3.99 4.25
N PHE A 135 -13.42 -3.81 3.20
CA PHE A 135 -13.79 -4.09 1.81
C PHE A 135 -13.04 -5.25 1.15
N ILE A 136 -12.16 -5.97 1.85
CA ILE A 136 -11.48 -7.19 1.42
C ILE A 136 -11.83 -8.35 2.36
#